data_097602f4e6ac12647256e87b2ab1599f
#
_entry.id   097602f4e6ac12647256e87b2ab1599f
#
_cell.length_a   1.000
_cell.length_b   1.000
_cell.length_c   1.000
_cell.angle_alpha   90.00
_cell.angle_beta   90.00
_cell.angle_gamma   90.00
#
_symmetry.space_group_name_H-M   'P 1'
#
loop_
_entity.id
_entity.type
_entity.pdbx_description
1 polymer ?
#
loop_
_entity_poly.entity_id
_entity_poly.type
_entity_poly.pdbx_seq_one_letter_code
_entity_poly.pdbx_strand_id
1 'polypeptide(L)' 'MEHKYRSLDALPVTLRVEELMPILGIGRNTAYELVRSGRLRSIRVGRQVRVPKNALIEFLNENRK' A
#
# COMPACT_ATOMS: atom_id res chain seq x y z
N MET A 1 16.98 5.01 11.00
CA MET A 1 16.12 3.85 10.95
C MET A 1 16.07 3.23 9.57
N GLU A 2 16.15 1.93 9.52
CA GLU A 2 16.17 1.26 8.23
C GLU A 2 14.78 0.87 7.79
N HIS A 3 14.53 1.06 6.53
CA HIS A 3 13.28 0.62 5.91
C HIS A 3 13.50 -0.73 5.26
N LYS A 4 12.44 -1.53 5.26
CA LYS A 4 12.48 -2.82 4.61
C LYS A 4 12.78 -2.68 3.12
N TYR A 5 12.25 -1.63 2.52
CA TYR A 5 12.46 -1.35 1.10
C TYR A 5 13.21 -0.05 0.94
N ARG A 6 14.22 -0.05 0.08
CA ARG A 6 15.03 1.13 -0.14
C ARG A 6 14.37 2.14 -1.07
N SER A 7 13.57 1.65 -1.98
CA SER A 7 12.88 2.51 -2.92
C SER A 7 11.59 1.82 -3.34
N LEU A 8 10.72 2.58 -3.99
CA LEU A 8 9.47 2.03 -4.46
C LEU A 8 9.69 0.94 -5.52
N ASP A 9 10.79 1.05 -6.27
CA ASP A 9 11.09 0.05 -7.28
C ASP A 9 11.42 -1.31 -6.67
N ALA A 10 11.85 -1.33 -5.42
CA ALA A 10 12.21 -2.57 -4.76
C ALA A 10 10.98 -3.31 -4.23
N LEU A 11 9.81 -2.69 -4.26
CA LEU A 11 8.59 -3.32 -3.77
C LEU A 11 8.13 -4.44 -4.70
N PRO A 12 7.49 -5.47 -4.13
CA PRO A 12 6.86 -6.49 -4.98
C PRO A 12 5.78 -5.89 -5.87
N VAL A 13 5.40 -6.64 -6.90
CA VAL A 13 4.39 -6.17 -7.82
C VAL A 13 3.07 -5.88 -7.10
N THR A 14 2.71 -6.72 -6.14
CA THR A 14 1.53 -6.49 -5.31
C THR A 14 1.92 -6.60 -3.85
N LEU A 15 1.12 -5.95 -3.00
CA LEU A 15 1.37 -5.89 -1.57
C LEU A 15 0.13 -6.33 -0.83
N ARG A 16 0.33 -6.97 0.32
CA ARG A 16 -0.77 -7.21 1.24
C ARG A 16 -1.04 -5.94 2.02
N VAL A 17 -2.28 -5.84 2.54
CA VAL A 17 -2.65 -4.63 3.28
C VAL A 17 -1.71 -4.41 4.46
N GLU A 18 -1.34 -5.47 5.16
CA GLU A 18 -0.45 -5.34 6.31
C GLU A 18 0.91 -4.79 5.94
N GLU A 19 1.35 -5.02 4.71
CA GLU A 19 2.64 -4.53 4.28
C GLU A 19 2.67 -3.02 4.08
N LEU A 20 1.49 -2.41 4.00
CA LEU A 20 1.42 -0.96 3.90
C LEU A 20 1.79 -0.26 5.20
N MET A 21 1.64 -0.96 6.32
CA MET A 21 1.86 -0.34 7.61
C MET A 21 3.26 0.24 7.76
N PRO A 22 4.33 -0.54 7.55
CA PRO A 22 5.67 0.03 7.66
C PRO A 22 6.02 0.98 6.53
N ILE A 23 5.44 0.77 5.35
CA ILE A 23 5.76 1.61 4.21
C ILE A 23 5.20 3.01 4.41
N LEU A 24 3.96 3.10 4.88
CA LEU A 24 3.30 4.39 5.05
C LEU A 24 3.39 4.92 6.47
N GLY A 25 3.90 4.12 7.39
CA GLY A 25 3.99 4.54 8.79
C GLY A 25 2.64 4.68 9.44
N ILE A 26 1.72 3.77 9.15
CA ILE A 26 0.36 3.83 9.67
C ILE A 26 0.03 2.54 10.40
N GLY A 27 -1.05 2.60 11.18
CA GLY A 27 -1.53 1.43 11.88
C GLY A 27 -2.40 0.55 11.00
N ARG A 28 -2.78 -0.59 11.58
CA ARG A 28 -3.55 -1.59 10.83
C ARG A 28 -4.92 -1.04 10.40
N ASN A 29 -5.63 -0.40 11.32
CA ASN A 29 -6.96 0.10 11.01
C ASN A 29 -6.91 1.13 9.89
N THR A 30 -5.92 2.00 9.92
CA THR A 30 -5.78 3.01 8.89
C THR A 30 -5.47 2.38 7.55
N ALA A 31 -4.62 1.37 7.54
CA ALA A 31 -4.26 0.68 6.30
C ALA A 31 -5.50 0.04 5.67
N TYR A 32 -6.30 -0.67 6.47
CA TYR A 32 -7.51 -1.30 5.95
C TYR A 32 -8.54 -0.27 5.51
N GLU A 33 -8.60 0.85 6.23
CA GLU A 33 -9.54 1.90 5.87
C GLU A 33 -9.22 2.50 4.51
N LEU A 34 -7.93 2.73 4.23
CA LEU A 34 -7.52 3.25 2.93
C LEU A 34 -7.98 2.36 1.79
N VAL A 35 -7.86 1.05 1.99
CA VAL A 35 -8.24 0.09 0.97
C VAL A 35 -9.76 -0.02 0.86
N ARG A 36 -10.42 -0.10 2.01
CA ARG A 36 -11.87 -0.29 2.03
C ARG A 36 -12.61 0.90 1.44
N SER A 37 -12.12 2.10 1.70
CA SER A 37 -12.77 3.32 1.22
C SER A 37 -12.50 3.59 -0.25
N GLY A 38 -11.57 2.86 -0.85
CA GLY A 38 -11.23 3.07 -2.24
C GLY A 38 -10.21 4.17 -2.47
N ARG A 39 -9.74 4.80 -1.39
CA ARG A 39 -8.72 5.84 -1.55
C ARG A 39 -7.43 5.28 -2.09
N LEU A 40 -7.13 4.04 -1.71
CA LEU A 40 -5.99 3.31 -2.24
C LEU A 40 -6.55 2.14 -3.03
N ARG A 41 -6.32 2.15 -4.33
CA ARG A 41 -6.88 1.14 -5.22
C ARG A 41 -6.32 -0.23 -4.91
N SER A 42 -7.17 -1.24 -4.94
CA SER A 42 -6.76 -2.61 -4.66
C SER A 42 -7.48 -3.56 -5.59
N ILE A 43 -6.99 -4.78 -5.64
CA ILE A 43 -7.63 -5.85 -6.40
C ILE A 43 -7.87 -7.03 -5.46
N ARG A 44 -8.85 -7.85 -5.82
CA ARG A 44 -9.14 -9.06 -5.06
C ARG A 44 -8.69 -10.26 -5.87
N VAL A 45 -7.85 -11.08 -5.25
CA VAL A 45 -7.38 -12.32 -5.87
C VAL A 45 -7.84 -13.45 -4.96
N GLY A 46 -8.89 -14.15 -5.37
CA GLY A 46 -9.49 -15.15 -4.52
C GLY A 46 -10.05 -14.48 -3.28
N ARG A 47 -9.57 -14.89 -2.13
CA ARG A 47 -10.01 -14.32 -0.86
C ARG A 47 -9.06 -13.25 -0.35
N GLN A 48 -8.02 -12.95 -1.11
CA GLN A 48 -7.01 -12.01 -0.65
C GLN A 48 -7.17 -10.68 -1.35
N VAL A 49 -6.92 -9.62 -0.60
CA VAL A 49 -6.89 -8.28 -1.14
C VAL A 49 -5.44 -7.90 -1.37
N ARG A 50 -5.14 -7.47 -2.58
CA ARG A 50 -3.78 -7.09 -2.97
C ARG A 50 -3.77 -5.66 -3.47
N VAL A 51 -2.73 -4.95 -3.10
CA VAL A 51 -2.54 -3.56 -3.55
C VAL A 51 -1.44 -3.56 -4.60
N PRO A 52 -1.78 -3.24 -5.86
CA PRO A 52 -0.73 -3.16 -6.89
C PRO A 52 0.27 -2.07 -6.54
N LYS A 53 1.53 -2.34 -6.84
CA LYS A 53 2.57 -1.34 -6.58
C LYS A 53 2.26 -0.03 -7.26
N ASN A 54 1.75 -0.09 -8.48
CA ASN A 54 1.41 1.14 -9.21
C ASN A 54 0.34 1.95 -8.50
N ALA A 55 -0.63 1.27 -7.89
CA ALA A 55 -1.67 1.97 -7.15
C ALA A 55 -1.08 2.71 -5.95
N LEU A 56 -0.13 2.08 -5.27
CA LEU A 56 0.53 2.73 -4.16
C LEU A 56 1.32 3.96 -4.61
N ILE A 57 2.02 3.83 -5.71
CA ILE A 57 2.79 4.95 -6.24
C ILE A 57 1.88 6.10 -6.61
N GLU A 58 0.75 5.81 -7.28
CA GLU A 58 -0.22 6.83 -7.63
C GLU A 58 -0.78 7.52 -6.39
N PHE A 59 -1.09 6.72 -5.37
CA PHE A 59 -1.62 7.25 -4.13
C PHE A 59 -0.64 8.23 -3.49
N LEU A 60 0.63 7.86 -3.45
CA LEU A 60 1.65 8.72 -2.87
C LEU A 60 1.82 10.01 -3.66
N ASN A 61 1.75 9.91 -4.98
CA ASN A 61 1.88 11.10 -5.82
C ASN A 61 0.71 12.05 -5.65
N GLU A 62 -0.50 11.50 -5.54
CA GLU A 62 -1.69 12.32 -5.40
C GLU A 62 -1.74 13.04 -4.06
N ASN A 63 -1.15 12.42 -3.05
CA ASN A 63 -1.20 12.97 -1.69
C ASN A 63 0.04 13.74 -1.31
N ARG A 64 0.93 13.94 -2.26
CA ARG A 64 2.13 14.72 -2.00
C ARG A 64 1.81 16.20 -2.05
N LYS A 65 2.32 16.92 -1.07
CA LYS A 65 2.12 18.36 -0.99
C LYS A 65 3.42 19.11 -1.09
#